data_0189e22ca0b73cf2ee11148a1eb48118
#
_entry.id   0189e22ca0b73cf2ee11148a1eb48118
#
_cell.length_a   1.000
_cell.length_b   1.000
_cell.length_c   1.000
_cell.angle_alpha   90.00
_cell.angle_beta   90.00
_cell.angle_gamma   90.00
#
_symmetry.space_group_name_H-M   'P 1'
#
loop_
_entity.id
_entity.type
_entity.pdbx_description
1 polymer ?
#
loop_
_entity_poly.entity_id
_entity_poly.type
_entity_poly.pdbx_seq_one_letter_code
_entity_poly.pdbx_strand_id
1 'polypeptide(L)'
;MTNNIPSNNQTLVTGLWNINRVGRDFNHYIEAFKRFLDIPQNLFIYIPKEYEYLVWEKRSPDNTYVRVYELDDIKKLYEPFWDRTQKIRQSREWLDSTGWLKDSPQAVLEMYNPIVQSKMFMLNDASLMNPFDTEYYFWVDAGITNTVRYADVVEDNLLDKLSEYSDPFLFLSYPYIADKEIHGFNYEAMNRIAENQVKYVCRGGIFGGKKQAINNANATYYSLLDHTLAQDLMGTEESVFTLMSYMEPNVYRRYELDENGLIVKFTQAIKEDNVTLSKASAPIVQLVDEVNYKEVKTNLYMLTFNFPDQILHTIESMKKTPEWLTVPSLFLLDNSTDNTAKIKNQEIAKEYNFTYIDLGGNTGICGGRQAAADHFDKSDADFMFFFEDDMTSNPPELEGQFCRNGLRKYIPNLYNTVHKIMLEKDFDFLKLSFTE
;
A
#
# COMPACT_ATOMS: atom_id res chain seq x y z
N MET A 1 -12.60 16.19 -41.27
CA MET A 1 -12.77 15.26 -40.12
C MET A 1 -11.65 15.60 -39.19
N THR A 2 -11.93 16.38 -38.18
CA THR A 2 -10.97 16.72 -37.14
C THR A 2 -10.84 15.48 -36.22
N ASN A 3 -9.70 14.80 -36.32
CA ASN A 3 -9.33 13.79 -35.32
C ASN A 3 -9.25 14.50 -33.98
N ASN A 4 -10.29 14.40 -33.16
CA ASN A 4 -10.21 14.64 -31.76
C ASN A 4 -9.32 13.53 -31.20
N ILE A 5 -8.02 13.80 -31.06
CA ILE A 5 -7.14 13.01 -30.17
C ILE A 5 -7.64 13.37 -28.78
N PRO A 6 -8.15 12.43 -28.00
CA PRO A 6 -8.53 12.70 -26.62
C PRO A 6 -7.33 13.29 -25.91
N SER A 7 -7.54 14.24 -25.02
CA SER A 7 -6.51 14.74 -24.12
C SER A 7 -6.21 13.66 -23.08
N ASN A 8 -5.52 12.60 -23.49
CA ASN A 8 -5.29 11.40 -22.71
C ASN A 8 -4.25 11.67 -21.63
N ASN A 9 -4.70 12.15 -20.46
CA ASN A 9 -3.86 12.28 -19.26
C ASN A 9 -3.74 10.95 -18.50
N GLN A 10 -3.95 9.82 -19.18
CA GLN A 10 -3.83 8.49 -18.59
C GLN A 10 -3.13 7.49 -19.52
N THR A 11 -2.52 6.48 -18.90
CA THR A 11 -1.89 5.34 -19.57
C THR A 11 -2.48 4.05 -19.01
N LEU A 12 -2.93 3.15 -19.87
CA LEU A 12 -3.31 1.80 -19.47
C LEU A 12 -2.09 0.89 -19.51
N VAL A 13 -1.93 0.09 -18.48
CA VAL A 13 -0.82 -0.86 -18.33
C VAL A 13 -1.37 -2.27 -18.36
N THR A 14 -0.74 -3.14 -19.12
CA THR A 14 -1.17 -4.53 -19.27
C THR A 14 0.00 -5.46 -19.47
N GLY A 15 -0.25 -6.77 -19.38
CA GLY A 15 0.75 -7.78 -19.66
C GLY A 15 0.15 -9.11 -20.05
N LEU A 16 0.86 -9.88 -20.89
CA LEU A 16 0.40 -11.17 -21.42
C LEU A 16 1.53 -12.19 -21.42
N TRP A 17 1.35 -13.31 -20.69
CA TRP A 17 2.27 -14.43 -20.62
C TRP A 17 1.55 -15.77 -20.75
N ASN A 18 2.16 -16.70 -21.45
CA ASN A 18 1.69 -18.08 -21.49
C ASN A 18 2.30 -18.88 -20.32
N ILE A 19 1.47 -19.30 -19.40
CA ILE A 19 1.87 -20.18 -18.28
C ILE A 19 1.26 -21.58 -18.39
N ASN A 20 0.81 -21.98 -19.58
CA ASN A 20 0.20 -23.26 -19.86
C ASN A 20 -0.98 -23.61 -18.91
N ARG A 21 -1.88 -22.64 -18.72
CA ARG A 21 -3.02 -22.79 -17.82
C ARG A 21 -3.96 -23.88 -18.31
N VAL A 22 -4.13 -24.94 -17.51
CA VAL A 22 -5.04 -26.04 -17.81
C VAL A 22 -6.49 -25.55 -17.88
N GLY A 23 -7.23 -25.99 -18.88
CA GLY A 23 -8.65 -25.64 -19.09
C GLY A 23 -8.90 -24.25 -19.68
N ARG A 24 -7.86 -23.49 -20.00
CA ARG A 24 -7.96 -22.20 -20.74
C ARG A 24 -6.84 -22.14 -21.78
N ASP A 25 -7.20 -22.34 -23.04
CA ASP A 25 -6.27 -22.21 -24.17
C ASP A 25 -5.68 -20.79 -24.20
N PHE A 26 -4.38 -20.68 -24.36
CA PHE A 26 -3.68 -19.39 -24.47
C PHE A 26 -4.15 -18.59 -25.69
N ASN A 27 -4.56 -19.24 -26.78
CA ASN A 27 -5.15 -18.57 -27.94
C ASN A 27 -6.39 -17.75 -27.57
N HIS A 28 -7.19 -18.21 -26.60
CA HIS A 28 -8.33 -17.44 -26.10
C HIS A 28 -7.89 -16.09 -25.50
N TYR A 29 -6.75 -16.05 -24.81
CA TYR A 29 -6.16 -14.80 -24.29
C TYR A 29 -5.55 -13.96 -25.41
N ILE A 30 -4.89 -14.58 -26.39
CA ILE A 30 -4.35 -13.86 -27.57
C ILE A 30 -5.47 -13.14 -28.32
N GLU A 31 -6.59 -13.81 -28.59
CA GLU A 31 -7.72 -13.19 -29.30
C GLU A 31 -8.37 -12.06 -28.47
N ALA A 32 -8.47 -12.21 -27.16
CA ALA A 32 -8.96 -11.14 -26.29
C ALA A 32 -7.97 -9.94 -26.29
N PHE A 33 -6.68 -10.21 -26.21
CA PHE A 33 -5.65 -9.20 -26.26
C PHE A 33 -5.63 -8.46 -27.60
N LYS A 34 -5.74 -9.16 -28.74
CA LYS A 34 -5.86 -8.53 -30.05
C LYS A 34 -7.05 -7.56 -30.12
N ARG A 35 -8.21 -7.92 -29.52
CA ARG A 35 -9.35 -7.00 -29.43
C ARG A 35 -9.06 -5.80 -28.52
N PHE A 36 -8.35 -6.03 -27.39
CA PHE A 36 -7.95 -4.96 -26.49
C PHE A 36 -6.96 -3.98 -27.14
N LEU A 37 -6.08 -4.45 -28.02
CA LEU A 37 -5.15 -3.59 -28.74
C LEU A 37 -5.82 -2.57 -29.69
N ASP A 38 -7.10 -2.71 -29.99
CA ASP A 38 -7.86 -1.75 -30.80
C ASP A 38 -8.25 -0.47 -30.02
N ILE A 39 -8.00 -0.42 -28.69
CA ILE A 39 -8.32 0.74 -27.85
C ILE A 39 -7.50 1.97 -28.27
N PRO A 40 -8.09 3.20 -28.33
CA PRO A 40 -7.38 4.37 -28.84
C PRO A 40 -6.40 5.00 -27.83
N GLN A 41 -6.37 4.53 -26.57
CA GLN A 41 -5.61 5.13 -25.48
C GLN A 41 -4.11 4.77 -25.52
N ASN A 42 -3.31 5.47 -24.70
CA ASN A 42 -1.91 5.12 -24.46
C ASN A 42 -1.83 3.77 -23.76
N LEU A 43 -0.98 2.87 -24.28
CA LEU A 43 -0.73 1.55 -23.71
C LEU A 43 0.72 1.37 -23.33
N PHE A 44 0.96 0.90 -22.10
CA PHE A 44 2.23 0.34 -21.66
C PHE A 44 2.07 -1.17 -21.53
N ILE A 45 2.80 -1.94 -22.33
CA ILE A 45 2.59 -3.37 -22.51
C ILE A 45 3.82 -4.16 -22.12
N TYR A 46 3.66 -5.07 -21.13
CA TYR A 46 4.66 -6.08 -20.78
C TYR A 46 4.36 -7.37 -21.56
N ILE A 47 5.29 -7.87 -22.35
CA ILE A 47 5.05 -9.03 -23.20
C ILE A 47 6.35 -9.75 -23.55
N PRO A 48 6.38 -11.09 -23.61
CA PRO A 48 7.54 -11.82 -24.11
C PRO A 48 7.87 -11.48 -25.56
N LYS A 49 9.14 -11.55 -25.93
CA LYS A 49 9.62 -11.22 -27.29
C LYS A 49 8.89 -11.98 -28.37
N GLU A 50 8.54 -13.23 -28.12
CA GLU A 50 7.84 -14.09 -29.08
C GLU A 50 6.45 -13.57 -29.48
N TYR A 51 5.78 -12.76 -28.62
CA TYR A 51 4.45 -12.22 -28.86
C TYR A 51 4.44 -10.72 -29.16
N GLU A 52 5.57 -10.05 -29.17
CA GLU A 52 5.69 -8.61 -29.44
C GLU A 52 5.06 -8.19 -30.79
N TYR A 53 5.18 -9.06 -31.80
CA TYR A 53 4.60 -8.80 -33.12
C TYR A 53 3.08 -8.55 -33.09
N LEU A 54 2.35 -9.17 -32.16
CA LEU A 54 0.91 -8.97 -31.99
C LEU A 54 0.56 -7.50 -31.74
N VAL A 55 1.45 -6.81 -31.02
CA VAL A 55 1.26 -5.39 -30.70
C VAL A 55 1.48 -4.55 -31.94
N TRP A 56 2.59 -4.75 -32.65
CA TRP A 56 2.97 -3.91 -33.78
C TRP A 56 2.14 -4.17 -35.06
N GLU A 57 1.37 -5.26 -35.11
CA GLU A 57 0.37 -5.48 -36.14
C GLU A 57 -0.84 -4.49 -36.06
N LYS A 58 -1.07 -3.92 -34.85
CA LYS A 58 -2.25 -3.09 -34.58
C LYS A 58 -1.95 -1.70 -34.01
N ARG A 59 -0.76 -1.49 -33.48
CA ARG A 59 -0.43 -0.29 -32.72
C ARG A 59 0.73 0.49 -33.32
N SER A 60 0.81 1.78 -32.97
CA SER A 60 1.90 2.68 -33.33
C SER A 60 2.75 3.03 -32.07
N PRO A 61 4.06 3.27 -32.22
CA PRO A 61 4.89 3.80 -31.14
C PRO A 61 4.43 5.16 -30.58
N ASP A 62 3.59 5.90 -31.30
CA ASP A 62 3.09 7.21 -30.84
C ASP A 62 2.23 7.11 -29.57
N ASN A 63 1.55 5.97 -29.38
CA ASN A 63 0.65 5.75 -28.26
C ASN A 63 0.85 4.36 -27.62
N THR A 64 1.98 3.70 -27.90
CA THR A 64 2.26 2.37 -27.34
C THR A 64 3.72 2.22 -26.99
N TYR A 65 3.98 1.88 -25.74
CA TYR A 65 5.29 1.50 -25.24
C TYR A 65 5.29 -0.01 -24.92
N VAL A 66 6.18 -0.75 -25.57
CA VAL A 66 6.34 -2.19 -25.33
C VAL A 66 7.61 -2.41 -24.51
N ARG A 67 7.47 -3.05 -23.40
CA ARG A 67 8.57 -3.60 -22.61
C ARG A 67 8.61 -5.10 -22.82
N VAL A 68 9.59 -5.58 -23.55
CA VAL A 68 9.85 -7.01 -23.66
C VAL A 68 10.19 -7.53 -22.26
N TYR A 69 9.40 -8.49 -21.79
CA TYR A 69 9.45 -8.94 -20.41
C TYR A 69 9.14 -10.45 -20.34
N GLU A 70 10.16 -11.24 -20.13
CA GLU A 70 10.06 -12.69 -20.09
C GLU A 70 9.57 -13.19 -18.71
N LEU A 71 9.22 -14.47 -18.63
CA LEU A 71 8.87 -15.09 -17.33
C LEU A 71 10.04 -15.02 -16.33
N ASP A 72 11.28 -15.09 -16.81
CA ASP A 72 12.46 -14.94 -15.97
C ASP A 72 12.62 -13.53 -15.40
N ASP A 73 12.15 -12.51 -16.11
CA ASP A 73 12.16 -11.13 -15.61
C ASP A 73 11.10 -10.95 -14.51
N ILE A 74 9.94 -11.59 -14.65
CA ILE A 74 8.93 -11.64 -13.56
C ILE A 74 9.52 -12.36 -12.34
N LYS A 75 10.23 -13.47 -12.53
CA LYS A 75 10.87 -14.20 -11.45
C LYS A 75 11.89 -13.35 -10.70
N LYS A 76 12.69 -12.53 -11.43
CA LYS A 76 13.62 -11.58 -10.82
C LYS A 76 12.88 -10.45 -10.07
N LEU A 77 11.82 -9.88 -10.66
CA LEU A 77 10.99 -8.86 -10.01
C LEU A 77 10.37 -9.38 -8.71
N TYR A 78 9.96 -10.64 -8.71
CA TYR A 78 9.29 -11.31 -7.60
C TYR A 78 10.26 -12.07 -6.66
N GLU A 79 11.56 -11.97 -6.89
CA GLU A 79 12.60 -12.71 -6.16
C GLU A 79 12.49 -12.59 -4.63
N PRO A 80 12.20 -11.41 -4.02
CA PRO A 80 12.09 -11.29 -2.56
C PRO A 80 10.98 -12.17 -1.94
N PHE A 81 9.99 -12.56 -2.73
CA PHE A 81 8.82 -13.33 -2.30
C PHE A 81 8.82 -14.77 -2.79
N TRP A 82 9.68 -15.10 -3.75
CA TRP A 82 9.65 -16.36 -4.50
C TRP A 82 9.67 -17.58 -3.60
N ASP A 83 10.69 -17.74 -2.77
CA ASP A 83 10.86 -18.94 -1.96
C ASP A 83 9.70 -19.17 -0.99
N ARG A 84 9.20 -18.11 -0.35
CA ARG A 84 8.04 -18.19 0.54
C ARG A 84 6.78 -18.59 -0.21
N THR A 85 6.52 -17.98 -1.36
CA THR A 85 5.38 -18.32 -2.21
C THR A 85 5.44 -19.78 -2.65
N GLN A 86 6.58 -20.29 -3.11
CA GLN A 86 6.73 -21.69 -3.52
C GLN A 86 6.60 -22.66 -2.34
N LYS A 87 7.11 -22.31 -1.16
CA LYS A 87 6.96 -23.07 0.07
C LYS A 87 5.47 -23.21 0.45
N ILE A 88 4.75 -22.08 0.48
CA ILE A 88 3.31 -22.09 0.84
C ILE A 88 2.51 -22.88 -0.19
N ARG A 89 2.74 -22.66 -1.50
CA ARG A 89 2.08 -23.37 -2.60
C ARG A 89 2.18 -24.88 -2.48
N GLN A 90 3.24 -25.41 -1.89
CA GLN A 90 3.51 -26.84 -1.72
C GLN A 90 3.13 -27.36 -0.31
N SER A 91 2.73 -26.48 0.61
CA SER A 91 2.40 -26.87 1.97
C SER A 91 1.05 -27.58 2.03
N ARG A 92 0.95 -28.67 2.81
CA ARG A 92 -0.31 -29.38 3.01
C ARG A 92 -1.35 -28.53 3.71
N GLU A 93 -0.92 -27.72 4.68
CA GLU A 93 -1.81 -26.84 5.43
C GLU A 93 -2.57 -25.89 4.51
N TRP A 94 -1.86 -25.25 3.57
CA TRP A 94 -2.47 -24.36 2.60
C TRP A 94 -3.30 -25.10 1.57
N LEU A 95 -2.79 -26.21 1.00
CA LEU A 95 -3.48 -26.99 -0.03
C LEU A 95 -4.78 -27.62 0.47
N ASP A 96 -4.82 -28.06 1.72
CA ASP A 96 -5.97 -28.73 2.33
C ASP A 96 -6.91 -27.74 3.05
N SER A 97 -6.61 -26.44 3.04
CA SER A 97 -7.44 -25.40 3.68
C SER A 97 -8.85 -25.35 3.08
N THR A 98 -9.00 -25.69 1.79
CA THR A 98 -10.27 -25.79 1.10
C THR A 98 -10.21 -26.85 -0.02
N GLY A 99 -11.37 -27.43 -0.36
CA GLY A 99 -11.43 -28.57 -1.29
C GLY A 99 -11.02 -28.28 -2.74
N TRP A 100 -11.10 -27.02 -3.18
CA TRP A 100 -10.79 -26.62 -4.58
C TRP A 100 -9.33 -26.20 -4.77
N LEU A 101 -8.64 -25.78 -3.72
CA LEU A 101 -7.36 -25.06 -3.82
C LEU A 101 -6.24 -25.88 -4.46
N LYS A 102 -6.13 -27.16 -4.11
CA LYS A 102 -5.11 -28.08 -4.63
C LYS A 102 -5.13 -28.26 -6.15
N ASP A 103 -6.30 -28.10 -6.76
CA ASP A 103 -6.50 -28.22 -8.20
C ASP A 103 -6.51 -26.85 -8.91
N SER A 104 -6.32 -25.77 -8.15
CA SER A 104 -6.33 -24.40 -8.65
C SER A 104 -5.06 -24.04 -9.40
N PRO A 105 -5.11 -23.04 -10.31
CA PRO A 105 -3.90 -22.50 -10.93
C PRO A 105 -2.87 -22.01 -9.91
N GLN A 106 -3.29 -21.49 -8.76
CA GLN A 106 -2.40 -21.04 -7.68
C GLN A 106 -1.53 -22.18 -7.13
N ALA A 107 -2.11 -23.38 -6.99
CA ALA A 107 -1.41 -24.56 -6.48
C ALA A 107 -0.57 -25.25 -7.57
N VAL A 108 -1.12 -25.38 -8.79
CA VAL A 108 -0.52 -26.19 -9.85
C VAL A 108 0.57 -25.46 -10.60
N LEU A 109 0.43 -24.13 -10.83
CA LEU A 109 1.34 -23.35 -11.67
C LEU A 109 2.26 -22.49 -10.82
N GLU A 110 3.56 -22.77 -10.87
CA GLU A 110 4.56 -22.03 -10.07
C GLU A 110 4.60 -20.53 -10.38
N MET A 111 4.30 -20.13 -11.61
CA MET A 111 4.32 -18.74 -12.07
C MET A 111 2.99 -18.00 -11.88
N TYR A 112 1.91 -18.67 -11.46
CA TYR A 112 0.60 -18.02 -11.35
C TYR A 112 0.60 -16.86 -10.35
N ASN A 113 0.90 -17.14 -9.08
CA ASN A 113 0.96 -16.11 -8.05
C ASN A 113 2.06 -15.07 -8.32
N PRO A 114 3.31 -15.43 -8.71
CA PRO A 114 4.30 -14.43 -9.12
C PRO A 114 3.81 -13.44 -10.17
N ILE A 115 3.07 -13.88 -11.20
CA ILE A 115 2.54 -12.99 -12.23
C ILE A 115 1.44 -12.08 -11.67
N VAL A 116 0.40 -12.65 -11.05
CA VAL A 116 -0.74 -11.85 -10.60
C VAL A 116 -0.34 -10.90 -9.47
N GLN A 117 0.54 -11.32 -8.56
CA GLN A 117 1.03 -10.47 -7.47
C GLN A 117 2.06 -9.43 -7.94
N SER A 118 2.66 -9.58 -9.11
CA SER A 118 3.56 -8.55 -9.69
C SER A 118 2.83 -7.41 -10.40
N LYS A 119 1.52 -7.47 -10.59
CA LYS A 119 0.74 -6.43 -11.31
C LYS A 119 0.95 -5.02 -10.71
N MET A 120 0.94 -4.89 -9.38
CA MET A 120 1.17 -3.60 -8.72
C MET A 120 2.60 -3.09 -8.95
N PHE A 121 3.60 -3.98 -8.91
CA PHE A 121 4.99 -3.61 -9.15
C PHE A 121 5.20 -3.14 -10.60
N MET A 122 4.58 -3.82 -11.58
CA MET A 122 4.61 -3.45 -12.98
C MET A 122 3.86 -2.14 -13.25
N LEU A 123 2.72 -1.92 -12.58
CA LEU A 123 1.98 -0.65 -12.67
C LEU A 123 2.83 0.51 -12.15
N ASN A 124 3.50 0.33 -11.02
CA ASN A 124 4.39 1.33 -10.44
C ASN A 124 5.60 1.61 -11.36
N ASP A 125 6.24 0.58 -11.87
CA ASP A 125 7.37 0.71 -12.80
C ASP A 125 6.97 1.48 -14.07
N ALA A 126 5.84 1.15 -14.68
CA ALA A 126 5.31 1.89 -15.84
C ALA A 126 5.04 3.36 -15.50
N SER A 127 4.50 3.66 -14.32
CA SER A 127 4.22 5.03 -13.88
C SER A 127 5.50 5.84 -13.64
N LEU A 128 6.59 5.19 -13.18
CA LEU A 128 7.89 5.82 -13.00
C LEU A 128 8.58 6.11 -14.33
N MET A 129 8.50 5.18 -15.28
CA MET A 129 9.03 5.37 -16.64
C MET A 129 8.31 6.48 -17.40
N ASN A 130 7.01 6.58 -17.25
CA ASN A 130 6.13 7.62 -17.79
C ASN A 130 6.41 8.02 -19.24
N PRO A 131 6.36 7.08 -20.21
CA PRO A 131 6.78 7.36 -21.59
C PRO A 131 5.87 8.35 -22.34
N PHE A 132 4.64 8.59 -21.84
CA PHE A 132 3.65 9.46 -22.47
C PHE A 132 3.36 10.74 -21.68
N ASP A 133 4.11 10.98 -20.62
CA ASP A 133 3.96 12.14 -19.70
C ASP A 133 2.50 12.31 -19.20
N THR A 134 1.91 11.18 -18.73
CA THR A 134 0.55 11.13 -18.17
C THR A 134 0.55 11.15 -16.66
N GLU A 135 -0.54 11.65 -16.07
CA GLU A 135 -0.71 11.74 -14.60
C GLU A 135 -1.34 10.49 -13.99
N TYR A 136 -2.16 9.76 -14.78
CA TYR A 136 -2.90 8.59 -14.30
C TYR A 136 -2.43 7.31 -14.97
N TYR A 137 -2.38 6.23 -14.20
CA TYR A 137 -2.01 4.89 -14.65
C TYR A 137 -2.98 3.85 -14.13
N PHE A 138 -3.42 2.96 -15.02
CA PHE A 138 -4.34 1.89 -14.67
C PHE A 138 -3.84 0.56 -15.20
N TRP A 139 -3.77 -0.45 -14.33
CA TRP A 139 -3.68 -1.82 -14.77
C TRP A 139 -5.01 -2.25 -15.38
N VAL A 140 -4.97 -2.89 -16.54
CA VAL A 140 -6.10 -3.54 -17.20
C VAL A 140 -5.63 -4.90 -17.70
N ASP A 141 -6.30 -5.97 -17.29
CA ASP A 141 -5.90 -7.31 -17.73
C ASP A 141 -6.00 -7.45 -19.25
N ALA A 142 -4.98 -8.06 -19.89
CA ALA A 142 -4.92 -8.28 -21.34
C ALA A 142 -6.14 -9.03 -21.90
N GLY A 143 -6.77 -9.86 -21.07
CA GLY A 143 -7.98 -10.61 -21.38
C GLY A 143 -9.29 -9.87 -21.11
N ILE A 144 -9.30 -8.59 -20.83
CA ILE A 144 -10.47 -7.83 -20.36
C ILE A 144 -11.67 -7.93 -21.33
N THR A 145 -11.43 -8.00 -22.63
CA THR A 145 -12.48 -8.14 -23.64
C THR A 145 -13.18 -9.51 -23.66
N ASN A 146 -12.76 -10.45 -22.80
CA ASN A 146 -13.52 -11.68 -22.53
C ASN A 146 -14.62 -11.48 -21.47
N THR A 147 -14.53 -10.42 -20.67
CA THR A 147 -15.43 -10.14 -19.54
C THR A 147 -16.18 -8.80 -19.69
N VAL A 148 -15.65 -7.89 -20.49
CA VAL A 148 -16.26 -6.60 -20.81
C VAL A 148 -16.55 -6.56 -22.31
N ARG A 149 -17.66 -5.92 -22.72
CA ARG A 149 -18.03 -5.85 -24.15
C ARG A 149 -17.00 -5.06 -24.95
N TYR A 150 -16.67 -5.57 -26.12
CA TYR A 150 -15.77 -4.88 -27.06
C TYR A 150 -16.22 -3.44 -27.37
N ALA A 151 -17.52 -3.25 -27.60
CA ALA A 151 -18.10 -1.93 -27.85
C ALA A 151 -17.82 -0.93 -26.71
N ASP A 152 -17.95 -1.37 -25.44
CA ASP A 152 -17.71 -0.51 -24.27
C ASP A 152 -16.23 -0.09 -24.17
N VAL A 153 -15.32 -1.01 -24.50
CA VAL A 153 -13.88 -0.77 -24.34
C VAL A 153 -13.28 -0.01 -25.51
N VAL A 154 -13.70 -0.34 -26.74
CA VAL A 154 -13.08 0.18 -27.98
C VAL A 154 -13.93 1.23 -28.66
N GLU A 155 -15.23 0.96 -28.93
CA GLU A 155 -16.08 1.86 -29.70
C GLU A 155 -16.52 3.06 -28.84
N ASP A 156 -17.00 2.82 -27.64
CA ASP A 156 -17.43 3.87 -26.69
C ASP A 156 -16.24 4.43 -25.86
N ASN A 157 -15.09 3.78 -25.89
CA ASN A 157 -13.86 4.17 -25.18
C ASN A 157 -14.09 4.47 -23.69
N LEU A 158 -14.92 3.67 -23.01
CA LEU A 158 -15.34 3.97 -21.63
C LEU A 158 -14.18 3.95 -20.63
N LEU A 159 -13.09 3.21 -20.91
CA LEU A 159 -11.92 3.20 -20.05
C LEU A 159 -11.16 4.54 -20.04
N ASP A 160 -11.46 5.47 -20.95
CA ASP A 160 -10.91 6.83 -20.93
C ASP A 160 -11.36 7.64 -19.69
N LYS A 161 -12.49 7.25 -19.12
CA LYS A 161 -13.06 7.90 -17.94
C LYS A 161 -12.54 7.40 -16.60
N LEU A 162 -11.58 6.45 -16.58
CA LEU A 162 -11.07 5.89 -15.33
C LEU A 162 -10.48 6.95 -14.40
N SER A 163 -9.80 7.96 -14.95
CA SER A 163 -9.24 9.07 -14.19
C SER A 163 -10.28 9.90 -13.43
N GLU A 164 -11.53 9.96 -13.91
CA GLU A 164 -12.62 10.69 -13.25
C GLU A 164 -13.05 10.06 -11.92
N TYR A 165 -12.79 8.75 -11.75
CA TYR A 165 -13.21 7.96 -10.58
C TYR A 165 -12.07 7.55 -9.66
N SER A 166 -10.83 7.97 -9.93
CA SER A 166 -9.63 7.43 -9.28
C SER A 166 -8.85 8.44 -8.45
N ASP A 167 -9.52 9.36 -7.81
CA ASP A 167 -8.86 10.33 -6.93
C ASP A 167 -8.92 9.86 -5.46
N PRO A 168 -7.78 9.39 -4.87
CA PRO A 168 -6.46 9.26 -5.50
C PRO A 168 -6.19 7.91 -6.18
N PHE A 169 -6.90 6.81 -5.78
CA PHE A 169 -6.70 5.45 -6.28
C PHE A 169 -8.02 4.67 -6.32
N LEU A 170 -8.24 3.92 -7.39
CA LEU A 170 -9.43 3.12 -7.63
C LEU A 170 -9.16 1.63 -7.54
N PHE A 171 -10.02 0.92 -6.79
CA PHE A 171 -10.25 -0.53 -6.91
C PHE A 171 -11.68 -0.82 -7.36
N LEU A 172 -11.89 -1.94 -8.03
CA LEU A 172 -13.20 -2.56 -8.15
C LEU A 172 -13.34 -3.61 -7.06
N SER A 173 -14.52 -3.75 -6.48
CA SER A 173 -14.78 -4.74 -5.43
C SER A 173 -16.16 -5.36 -5.64
N TYR A 174 -16.41 -6.51 -5.02
CA TYR A 174 -17.72 -7.12 -5.00
C TYR A 174 -18.02 -7.69 -3.63
N PRO A 175 -19.33 -7.78 -3.25
CA PRO A 175 -19.73 -8.40 -1.99
C PRO A 175 -19.24 -9.86 -1.92
N TYR A 176 -18.63 -10.23 -0.81
CA TYR A 176 -18.11 -11.58 -0.62
C TYR A 176 -18.22 -11.98 0.85
N ILE A 177 -18.93 -13.06 1.10
CA ILE A 177 -19.04 -13.65 2.43
C ILE A 177 -18.28 -14.98 2.39
N ALA A 178 -17.22 -15.05 3.19
CA ALA A 178 -16.39 -16.25 3.29
C ALA A 178 -16.59 -16.96 4.63
N ASP A 179 -16.46 -18.26 4.61
CA ASP A 179 -16.46 -19.08 5.82
C ASP A 179 -15.04 -19.34 6.34
N LYS A 180 -14.10 -19.64 5.43
CA LYS A 180 -12.76 -20.11 5.80
C LYS A 180 -11.63 -19.39 5.07
N GLU A 181 -11.81 -19.06 3.79
CA GLU A 181 -10.76 -18.50 2.95
C GLU A 181 -11.33 -17.58 1.87
N ILE A 182 -10.47 -16.70 1.36
CA ILE A 182 -10.73 -15.84 0.20
C ILE A 182 -9.59 -16.03 -0.79
N HIS A 183 -9.87 -16.71 -1.91
CA HIS A 183 -8.90 -16.99 -2.97
C HIS A 183 -7.60 -17.65 -2.45
N GLY A 184 -7.72 -18.54 -1.47
CA GLY A 184 -6.60 -19.23 -0.82
C GLY A 184 -6.06 -18.53 0.42
N PHE A 185 -6.48 -17.29 0.69
CA PHE A 185 -6.08 -16.56 1.89
C PHE A 185 -7.01 -16.89 3.07
N ASN A 186 -6.44 -17.19 4.23
CA ASN A 186 -7.20 -17.50 5.43
C ASN A 186 -8.10 -16.32 5.86
N TYR A 187 -9.40 -16.55 6.01
CA TYR A 187 -10.39 -15.51 6.27
C TYR A 187 -10.26 -14.86 7.66
N GLU A 188 -9.98 -15.66 8.69
CA GLU A 188 -9.77 -15.13 10.06
C GLU A 188 -8.52 -14.25 10.12
N ALA A 189 -7.43 -14.69 9.47
CA ALA A 189 -6.22 -13.89 9.37
C ALA A 189 -6.47 -12.59 8.59
N MET A 190 -7.27 -12.65 7.51
CA MET A 190 -7.63 -11.46 6.75
C MET A 190 -8.42 -10.46 7.62
N ASN A 191 -9.41 -10.93 8.37
CA ASN A 191 -10.18 -10.09 9.30
C ASN A 191 -9.29 -9.45 10.37
N ARG A 192 -8.34 -10.22 10.92
CA ARG A 192 -7.40 -9.72 11.92
C ARG A 192 -6.49 -8.62 11.36
N ILE A 193 -5.93 -8.81 10.16
CA ILE A 193 -5.04 -7.83 9.53
C ILE A 193 -5.82 -6.60 9.07
N ALA A 194 -7.03 -6.79 8.54
CA ALA A 194 -7.93 -5.70 8.14
C ALA A 194 -8.52 -4.93 9.32
N GLU A 195 -8.35 -5.43 10.56
CA GLU A 195 -9.01 -4.93 11.77
C GLU A 195 -10.53 -4.74 11.59
N ASN A 196 -11.12 -5.59 10.75
CA ASN A 196 -12.52 -5.50 10.36
C ASN A 196 -13.04 -6.85 9.88
N GLN A 197 -14.36 -7.05 9.93
CA GLN A 197 -14.98 -8.17 9.24
C GLN A 197 -14.99 -7.89 7.73
N VAL A 198 -14.26 -8.68 6.96
CA VAL A 198 -14.21 -8.55 5.51
C VAL A 198 -15.53 -9.02 4.90
N LYS A 199 -16.19 -8.14 4.16
CA LYS A 199 -17.51 -8.35 3.52
C LYS A 199 -17.48 -8.12 2.02
N TYR A 200 -16.35 -7.72 1.47
CA TYR A 200 -16.10 -7.55 0.05
C TYR A 200 -14.65 -7.92 -0.29
N VAL A 201 -14.42 -8.24 -1.55
CA VAL A 201 -13.10 -8.55 -2.10
C VAL A 201 -12.82 -7.64 -3.29
N CYS A 202 -11.60 -7.13 -3.37
CA CYS A 202 -11.14 -6.35 -4.53
C CYS A 202 -10.85 -7.25 -5.73
N ARG A 203 -11.04 -6.70 -6.94
CA ARG A 203 -10.73 -7.36 -8.21
C ARG A 203 -9.40 -6.87 -8.78
N GLY A 204 -8.62 -7.80 -9.31
CA GLY A 204 -7.32 -7.52 -9.93
C GLY A 204 -7.36 -7.20 -11.43
N GLY A 205 -8.56 -7.13 -12.05
CA GLY A 205 -8.69 -6.94 -13.50
C GLY A 205 -8.60 -5.49 -13.97
N ILE A 206 -9.01 -4.53 -13.12
CA ILE A 206 -8.85 -3.07 -13.34
C ILE A 206 -8.56 -2.43 -11.99
N PHE A 207 -7.47 -1.68 -11.89
CA PHE A 207 -7.12 -0.86 -10.72
C PHE A 207 -6.06 0.18 -11.08
N GLY A 208 -5.95 1.25 -10.32
CA GLY A 208 -4.94 2.28 -10.53
C GLY A 208 -5.39 3.66 -10.07
N GLY A 209 -4.67 4.69 -10.49
CA GLY A 209 -4.96 6.06 -10.11
C GLY A 209 -3.87 7.05 -10.47
N LYS A 210 -3.74 8.12 -9.67
CA LYS A 210 -2.69 9.11 -9.82
C LYS A 210 -1.31 8.48 -9.62
N LYS A 211 -0.35 8.87 -10.44
CA LYS A 211 1.05 8.42 -10.37
C LYS A 211 1.62 8.46 -8.95
N GLN A 212 1.40 9.55 -8.21
CA GLN A 212 1.86 9.65 -6.83
C GLN A 212 1.18 8.63 -5.90
N ALA A 213 -0.12 8.41 -6.07
CA ALA A 213 -0.86 7.43 -5.30
C ALA A 213 -0.41 5.98 -5.60
N ILE A 214 -0.03 5.68 -6.84
CA ILE A 214 0.50 4.37 -7.23
C ILE A 214 1.81 4.07 -6.52
N ASN A 215 2.72 5.03 -6.42
CA ASN A 215 3.99 4.84 -5.72
C ASN A 215 3.77 4.47 -4.24
N ASN A 216 2.87 5.19 -3.57
CA ASN A 216 2.51 4.90 -2.19
C ASN A 216 1.78 3.54 -2.06
N ALA A 217 0.84 3.26 -2.97
CA ALA A 217 0.14 1.98 -3.01
C ALA A 217 1.08 0.80 -3.21
N ASN A 218 2.10 0.97 -4.07
CA ASN A 218 3.13 -0.04 -4.30
C ASN A 218 3.94 -0.33 -3.03
N ALA A 219 4.32 0.69 -2.28
CA ALA A 219 5.04 0.49 -1.02
C ALA A 219 4.18 -0.21 0.04
N THR A 220 2.90 0.19 0.18
CA THR A 220 1.94 -0.49 1.07
C THR A 220 1.71 -1.93 0.64
N TYR A 221 1.54 -2.17 -0.67
CA TYR A 221 1.36 -3.51 -1.24
C TYR A 221 2.56 -4.42 -0.96
N TYR A 222 3.79 -3.92 -1.21
CA TYR A 222 5.02 -4.66 -0.94
C TYR A 222 5.10 -5.08 0.53
N SER A 223 4.88 -4.14 1.44
CA SER A 223 4.94 -4.40 2.89
C SER A 223 3.89 -5.44 3.33
N LEU A 224 2.65 -5.34 2.83
CA LEU A 224 1.60 -6.29 3.16
C LEU A 224 1.88 -7.67 2.57
N LEU A 225 2.36 -7.74 1.33
CA LEU A 225 2.74 -9.01 0.70
C LEU A 225 3.87 -9.70 1.47
N ASP A 226 4.90 -8.94 1.85
CA ASP A 226 6.00 -9.43 2.68
C ASP A 226 5.52 -9.96 4.02
N HIS A 227 4.72 -9.16 4.72
CA HIS A 227 4.18 -9.51 6.04
C HIS A 227 3.28 -10.75 5.99
N THR A 228 2.40 -10.86 5.00
CA THR A 228 1.47 -11.99 4.88
C THR A 228 2.19 -13.29 4.52
N LEU A 229 3.12 -13.24 3.55
CA LEU A 229 3.92 -14.40 3.17
C LEU A 229 4.87 -14.86 4.29
N ALA A 230 5.36 -13.95 5.14
CA ALA A 230 6.15 -14.30 6.32
C ALA A 230 5.35 -15.07 7.38
N GLN A 231 4.03 -14.96 7.37
CA GLN A 231 3.10 -15.70 8.24
C GLN A 231 2.51 -16.94 7.56
N ASP A 232 3.05 -17.39 6.43
CA ASP A 232 2.52 -18.47 5.58
C ASP A 232 1.07 -18.20 5.09
N LEU A 233 0.66 -16.92 5.00
CA LEU A 233 -0.63 -16.49 4.49
C LEU A 233 -0.50 -16.08 3.02
N MET A 234 -1.19 -16.79 2.13
CA MET A 234 -1.13 -16.54 0.70
C MET A 234 -2.51 -16.61 0.04
N GLY A 235 -2.82 -15.64 -0.78
CA GLY A 235 -3.90 -15.62 -1.77
C GLY A 235 -3.37 -15.05 -3.08
N THR A 236 -4.26 -14.49 -3.91
CA THR A 236 -3.88 -13.72 -5.09
C THR A 236 -3.58 -12.26 -4.72
N GLU A 237 -3.26 -11.42 -5.74
CA GLU A 237 -3.16 -9.97 -5.56
C GLU A 237 -4.45 -9.37 -4.99
N GLU A 238 -5.62 -9.94 -5.33
CA GLU A 238 -6.93 -9.49 -4.85
C GLU A 238 -7.05 -9.54 -3.33
N SER A 239 -6.38 -10.51 -2.69
CA SER A 239 -6.34 -10.61 -1.22
C SER A 239 -5.59 -9.42 -0.59
N VAL A 240 -4.44 -9.05 -1.15
CA VAL A 240 -3.65 -7.91 -0.66
C VAL A 240 -4.37 -6.59 -0.96
N PHE A 241 -4.96 -6.42 -2.14
CA PHE A 241 -5.78 -5.24 -2.48
C PHE A 241 -6.96 -5.08 -1.53
N THR A 242 -7.58 -6.19 -1.13
CA THR A 242 -8.65 -6.18 -0.13
C THR A 242 -8.16 -5.64 1.20
N LEU A 243 -7.04 -6.15 1.71
CA LEU A 243 -6.43 -5.63 2.94
C LEU A 243 -6.14 -4.14 2.83
N MET A 244 -5.49 -3.67 1.74
CA MET A 244 -5.22 -2.26 1.51
C MET A 244 -6.49 -1.40 1.59
N SER A 245 -7.57 -1.84 0.93
CA SER A 245 -8.82 -1.09 0.87
C SER A 245 -9.55 -1.00 2.22
N TYR A 246 -9.40 -2.01 3.10
CA TYR A 246 -9.92 -1.96 4.46
C TYR A 246 -9.07 -1.10 5.38
N MET A 247 -7.75 -1.19 5.27
CA MET A 247 -6.82 -0.44 6.12
C MET A 247 -6.80 1.06 5.79
N GLU A 248 -6.97 1.42 4.51
CA GLU A 248 -6.89 2.81 4.05
C GLU A 248 -8.07 3.21 3.12
N PRO A 249 -9.33 3.14 3.59
CA PRO A 249 -10.51 3.36 2.75
C PRO A 249 -10.63 4.79 2.20
N ASN A 250 -9.90 5.75 2.77
CA ASN A 250 -9.84 7.12 2.27
C ASN A 250 -8.89 7.28 1.08
N VAL A 251 -7.89 6.42 0.98
CA VAL A 251 -6.90 6.40 -0.10
C VAL A 251 -7.41 5.54 -1.25
N TYR A 252 -7.89 4.33 -0.92
CA TYR A 252 -8.35 3.36 -1.91
C TYR A 252 -9.85 3.44 -2.09
N ARG A 253 -10.28 4.28 -3.05
CA ARG A 253 -11.69 4.38 -3.44
C ARG A 253 -12.08 3.10 -4.17
N ARG A 254 -13.32 2.65 -3.99
CA ARG A 254 -13.77 1.45 -4.67
C ARG A 254 -15.16 1.61 -5.27
N TYR A 255 -15.35 1.05 -6.45
CA TYR A 255 -16.65 0.80 -7.03
C TYR A 255 -17.09 -0.62 -6.66
N GLU A 256 -18.30 -0.77 -6.12
CA GLU A 256 -18.85 -2.06 -5.76
C GLU A 256 -19.64 -2.64 -6.92
N LEU A 257 -19.13 -3.75 -7.46
CA LEU A 257 -19.77 -4.56 -8.49
C LEU A 257 -20.96 -5.34 -7.90
N ASP A 258 -21.69 -6.05 -8.75
CA ASP A 258 -22.69 -7.01 -8.29
C ASP A 258 -22.07 -8.22 -7.56
N GLU A 259 -22.91 -9.04 -6.95
CA GLU A 259 -22.51 -10.24 -6.19
C GLU A 259 -21.68 -11.27 -7.00
N ASN A 260 -21.73 -11.21 -8.33
CA ASN A 260 -20.93 -12.07 -9.22
C ASN A 260 -19.56 -11.47 -9.55
N GLY A 261 -19.27 -10.22 -9.14
CA GLY A 261 -18.02 -9.53 -9.37
C GLY A 261 -17.72 -9.26 -10.84
N LEU A 262 -18.75 -9.06 -11.67
CA LEU A 262 -18.61 -8.87 -13.11
C LEU A 262 -18.17 -7.45 -13.46
N ILE A 263 -16.94 -7.31 -13.97
CA ILE A 263 -16.34 -5.99 -14.32
C ILE A 263 -17.19 -5.22 -15.36
N VAL A 264 -17.94 -5.91 -16.22
CA VAL A 264 -18.88 -5.27 -17.18
C VAL A 264 -19.90 -4.36 -16.49
N LYS A 265 -20.23 -4.59 -15.23
CA LYS A 265 -21.14 -3.71 -14.46
C LYS A 265 -20.55 -2.33 -14.23
N PHE A 266 -19.24 -2.23 -14.09
CA PHE A 266 -18.56 -0.95 -13.97
C PHE A 266 -18.59 -0.16 -15.29
N THR A 267 -18.29 -0.80 -16.43
CA THR A 267 -18.40 -0.12 -17.73
C THR A 267 -19.84 0.28 -18.04
N GLN A 268 -20.84 -0.52 -17.65
CA GLN A 268 -22.25 -0.13 -17.76
C GLN A 268 -22.56 1.13 -16.93
N ALA A 269 -22.09 1.18 -15.66
CA ALA A 269 -22.29 2.33 -14.80
C ALA A 269 -21.61 3.61 -15.36
N ILE A 270 -20.41 3.48 -15.94
CA ILE A 270 -19.74 4.59 -16.63
C ILE A 270 -20.60 5.09 -17.82
N LYS A 271 -21.14 4.17 -18.60
CA LYS A 271 -21.98 4.49 -19.77
C LYS A 271 -23.27 5.20 -19.39
N GLU A 272 -23.85 4.82 -18.26
CA GLU A 272 -25.11 5.37 -17.73
C GLU A 272 -24.89 6.61 -16.85
N ASP A 273 -23.65 7.07 -16.67
CA ASP A 273 -23.24 8.18 -15.80
C ASP A 273 -23.78 8.03 -14.36
N ASN A 274 -23.73 6.80 -13.82
CA ASN A 274 -24.25 6.47 -12.51
C ASN A 274 -23.20 5.82 -11.58
N VAL A 275 -21.91 6.04 -11.84
CA VAL A 275 -20.84 5.52 -10.99
C VAL A 275 -20.90 6.12 -9.60
N THR A 276 -21.16 5.29 -8.61
CA THR A 276 -21.12 5.67 -7.20
C THR A 276 -19.99 4.92 -6.52
N LEU A 277 -18.97 5.65 -6.09
CA LEU A 277 -17.86 5.07 -5.33
C LEU A 277 -18.26 4.89 -3.86
N SER A 278 -17.67 3.88 -3.24
CA SER A 278 -17.79 3.72 -1.78
C SER A 278 -17.45 5.04 -1.10
N LYS A 279 -18.33 5.47 -0.22
CA LYS A 279 -17.95 6.56 0.68
C LYS A 279 -16.73 6.07 1.44
N ALA A 280 -15.68 6.91 1.49
CA ALA A 280 -14.64 6.71 2.48
C ALA A 280 -15.39 6.51 3.80
N SER A 281 -15.21 5.38 4.47
CA SER A 281 -15.59 5.29 5.86
C SER A 281 -14.98 6.52 6.48
N ALA A 282 -15.77 7.35 7.13
CA ALA A 282 -15.18 8.39 7.97
C ALA A 282 -14.06 7.69 8.74
N PRO A 283 -12.84 8.24 8.78
CA PRO A 283 -11.79 7.62 9.55
C PRO A 283 -12.43 7.23 10.89
N ILE A 284 -12.04 6.05 11.42
CA ILE A 284 -12.47 5.65 12.77
C ILE A 284 -11.97 6.68 13.81
N VAL A 285 -11.14 7.59 13.41
CA VAL A 285 -10.97 8.90 14.01
C VAL A 285 -12.25 9.71 13.74
N GLN A 286 -13.38 9.33 14.37
CA GLN A 286 -14.27 10.36 14.83
C GLN A 286 -13.38 11.32 15.61
N LEU A 287 -13.28 12.58 15.12
CA LEU A 287 -12.75 13.66 15.92
C LEU A 287 -13.46 13.53 17.26
N VAL A 288 -12.69 13.04 18.23
CA VAL A 288 -13.20 12.88 19.59
C VAL A 288 -13.55 14.25 20.06
N ASP A 289 -14.73 14.41 20.61
CA ASP A 289 -15.04 15.53 21.47
C ASP A 289 -13.81 15.80 22.35
N GLU A 290 -13.31 17.04 22.31
CA GLU A 290 -12.05 17.48 22.90
C GLU A 290 -11.84 16.85 24.28
N VAL A 291 -10.99 15.81 24.38
CA VAL A 291 -10.39 15.49 25.65
C VAL A 291 -9.54 16.69 26.02
N ASN A 292 -9.78 17.26 27.17
CA ASN A 292 -9.05 18.44 27.60
C ASN A 292 -7.59 18.07 27.85
N TYR A 293 -6.74 18.23 26.82
CA TYR A 293 -5.30 17.93 26.88
C TYR A 293 -4.58 18.51 28.11
N LYS A 294 -5.15 19.57 28.71
CA LYS A 294 -4.59 20.20 29.90
C LYS A 294 -4.65 19.31 31.15
N GLU A 295 -5.43 18.25 31.11
CA GLU A 295 -5.61 17.33 32.23
C GLU A 295 -4.77 16.06 32.09
N VAL A 296 -4.30 15.72 30.89
CA VAL A 296 -3.48 14.52 30.63
C VAL A 296 -2.00 14.90 30.51
N LYS A 297 -1.21 14.47 31.49
CA LYS A 297 0.23 14.73 31.50
C LYS A 297 0.97 13.70 30.67
N THR A 298 1.73 14.17 29.71
CA THR A 298 2.47 13.33 28.76
C THR A 298 3.95 13.65 28.80
N ASN A 299 4.78 12.61 28.84
CA ASN A 299 6.23 12.71 28.68
C ASN A 299 6.64 12.15 27.31
N LEU A 300 7.50 12.89 26.60
CA LEU A 300 8.16 12.41 25.37
C LEU A 300 9.64 12.17 25.69
N TYR A 301 10.10 10.96 25.48
CA TYR A 301 11.50 10.56 25.64
C TYR A 301 12.12 10.31 24.25
N MET A 302 13.28 10.94 23.99
CA MET A 302 14.10 10.67 22.83
C MET A 302 15.44 10.10 23.25
N LEU A 303 15.85 8.98 22.66
CA LEU A 303 17.12 8.32 22.92
C LEU A 303 18.10 8.61 21.80
N THR A 304 19.32 9.05 22.12
CA THR A 304 20.39 9.28 21.14
C THR A 304 21.71 8.62 21.53
N PHE A 305 22.55 8.32 20.52
CA PHE A 305 23.87 7.73 20.69
C PHE A 305 24.86 8.26 19.66
N ASN A 306 25.81 9.14 20.07
CA ASN A 306 26.94 9.64 19.28
C ASN A 306 26.59 10.36 17.94
N PHE A 307 25.33 10.67 17.66
CA PHE A 307 24.90 11.30 16.41
C PHE A 307 24.00 12.53 16.62
N PRO A 308 24.58 13.68 17.07
CA PRO A 308 23.82 14.90 17.33
C PRO A 308 23.10 15.46 16.10
N ASP A 309 23.65 15.27 14.90
CA ASP A 309 23.01 15.75 13.66
C ASP A 309 21.75 14.93 13.34
N GLN A 310 21.68 13.64 13.75
CA GLN A 310 20.53 12.77 13.59
C GLN A 310 19.37 13.22 14.48
N ILE A 311 19.66 13.45 15.79
CA ILE A 311 18.63 13.94 16.72
C ILE A 311 18.08 15.30 16.29
N LEU A 312 18.96 16.21 15.81
CA LEU A 312 18.54 17.51 15.28
C LEU A 312 17.59 17.34 14.08
N HIS A 313 17.92 16.43 13.15
CA HIS A 313 17.06 16.12 12.01
C HIS A 313 15.68 15.63 12.44
N THR A 314 15.61 14.74 13.42
CA THR A 314 14.37 14.21 13.99
C THR A 314 13.54 15.32 14.62
N ILE A 315 14.13 16.17 15.48
CA ILE A 315 13.45 17.31 16.11
C ILE A 315 12.92 18.29 15.05
N GLU A 316 13.72 18.62 14.02
CA GLU A 316 13.30 19.50 12.93
C GLU A 316 12.13 18.91 12.13
N SER A 317 12.07 17.59 11.96
CA SER A 317 10.90 16.95 11.34
C SER A 317 9.63 17.10 12.20
N MET A 318 9.78 17.02 13.52
CA MET A 318 8.66 17.17 14.48
C MET A 318 8.16 18.60 14.59
N LYS A 319 9.03 19.61 14.41
CA LYS A 319 8.64 21.03 14.41
C LYS A 319 7.61 21.37 13.35
N LYS A 320 7.54 20.60 12.27
CA LYS A 320 6.52 20.75 11.21
C LYS A 320 5.12 20.42 11.72
N THR A 321 5.01 19.76 12.86
CA THR A 321 3.77 19.47 13.56
C THR A 321 3.90 19.96 15.01
N PRO A 322 3.61 21.24 15.29
CA PRO A 322 3.98 21.91 16.56
C PRO A 322 3.53 21.19 17.83
N GLU A 323 2.37 20.51 17.82
CA GLU A 323 1.87 19.78 18.99
C GLU A 323 2.83 18.69 19.47
N TRP A 324 3.68 18.14 18.61
CA TRP A 324 4.63 17.11 18.99
C TRP A 324 5.65 17.57 20.03
N LEU A 325 5.99 18.85 20.02
CA LEU A 325 6.99 19.45 20.91
C LEU A 325 6.38 20.41 21.94
N THR A 326 5.08 20.71 21.85
CA THR A 326 4.43 21.68 22.75
C THR A 326 3.47 21.05 23.75
N VAL A 327 2.96 19.85 23.48
CA VAL A 327 2.05 19.14 24.37
C VAL A 327 2.80 18.41 25.49
N PRO A 328 3.83 17.56 25.21
CA PRO A 328 4.50 16.79 26.25
C PRO A 328 5.60 17.56 26.99
N SER A 329 5.97 17.08 28.15
CA SER A 329 7.29 17.36 28.74
C SER A 329 8.35 16.58 27.97
N LEU A 330 9.43 17.25 27.55
CA LEU A 330 10.43 16.72 26.63
C LEU A 330 11.69 16.27 27.38
N PHE A 331 12.15 15.05 27.12
CA PHE A 331 13.35 14.46 27.72
C PHE A 331 14.26 13.89 26.62
N LEU A 332 15.54 14.31 26.64
CA LEU A 332 16.59 13.76 25.80
C LEU A 332 17.50 12.86 26.62
N LEU A 333 17.44 11.56 26.38
CA LEU A 333 18.29 10.55 27.01
C LEU A 333 19.54 10.36 26.16
N ASP A 334 20.68 10.76 26.68
CA ASP A 334 21.95 10.68 25.99
C ASP A 334 22.75 9.46 26.43
N ASN A 335 22.85 8.50 25.51
CA ASN A 335 23.56 7.23 25.67
C ASN A 335 25.00 7.33 25.07
N SER A 336 25.44 8.52 24.69
CA SER A 336 26.70 8.74 23.98
C SER A 336 27.92 8.43 24.83
N THR A 337 28.99 7.98 24.18
CA THR A 337 30.33 7.80 24.74
C THR A 337 31.32 8.90 24.29
N ASP A 338 30.99 9.59 23.19
CA ASP A 338 31.79 10.71 22.68
C ASP A 338 31.42 12.01 23.41
N ASN A 339 32.39 12.64 24.06
CA ASN A 339 32.20 13.90 24.76
C ASN A 339 31.80 15.05 23.83
N THR A 340 32.26 15.06 22.58
CA THR A 340 31.88 16.09 21.60
C THR A 340 30.40 15.94 21.23
N ALA A 341 29.92 14.72 21.06
CA ALA A 341 28.52 14.45 20.82
C ALA A 341 27.65 14.85 22.04
N LYS A 342 28.09 14.53 23.28
CA LYS A 342 27.38 14.94 24.50
C LYS A 342 27.22 16.45 24.61
N ILE A 343 28.27 17.21 24.35
CA ILE A 343 28.22 18.69 24.38
C ILE A 343 27.17 19.19 23.38
N LYS A 344 27.20 18.70 22.13
CA LYS A 344 26.23 19.10 21.12
C LYS A 344 24.80 18.68 21.48
N ASN A 345 24.61 17.48 22.03
CA ASN A 345 23.30 17.03 22.49
C ASN A 345 22.75 17.89 23.64
N GLN A 346 23.59 18.38 24.52
CA GLN A 346 23.21 19.35 25.56
C GLN A 346 22.79 20.69 24.97
N GLU A 347 23.50 21.19 23.97
CA GLU A 347 23.16 22.44 23.25
C GLU A 347 21.80 22.27 22.56
N ILE A 348 21.57 21.17 21.83
CA ILE A 348 20.30 20.84 21.18
C ILE A 348 19.17 20.75 22.22
N ALA A 349 19.39 20.02 23.32
CA ALA A 349 18.40 19.90 24.37
C ALA A 349 17.98 21.27 24.91
N LYS A 350 18.95 22.16 25.16
CA LYS A 350 18.71 23.52 25.64
C LYS A 350 17.94 24.35 24.60
N GLU A 351 18.31 24.28 23.32
CA GLU A 351 17.70 25.05 22.24
C GLU A 351 16.22 24.68 22.05
N TYR A 352 15.88 23.35 22.18
CA TYR A 352 14.54 22.83 21.92
C TYR A 352 13.75 22.53 23.20
N ASN A 353 14.17 23.01 24.37
CA ASN A 353 13.51 22.83 25.67
C ASN A 353 13.38 21.38 26.13
N PHE A 354 14.31 20.52 25.78
CA PHE A 354 14.40 19.19 26.36
C PHE A 354 15.11 19.21 27.71
N THR A 355 14.61 18.44 28.65
CA THR A 355 15.36 18.06 29.84
C THR A 355 16.40 17.01 29.44
N TYR A 356 17.69 17.39 29.57
CA TYR A 356 18.79 16.49 29.21
C TYR A 356 19.10 15.51 30.33
N ILE A 357 19.21 14.23 29.99
CA ILE A 357 19.55 13.12 30.90
C ILE A 357 20.75 12.38 30.35
N ASP A 358 21.94 12.50 30.99
CA ASP A 358 23.12 11.70 30.64
C ASP A 358 23.02 10.31 31.28
N LEU A 359 23.04 9.25 30.48
CA LEU A 359 23.00 7.86 30.93
C LEU A 359 24.38 7.33 31.37
N GLY A 360 25.41 8.17 31.33
CA GLY A 360 26.76 7.83 31.77
C GLY A 360 27.59 7.04 30.77
N GLY A 361 27.05 6.71 29.60
CA GLY A 361 27.69 5.97 28.52
C GLY A 361 26.75 4.97 27.85
N ASN A 362 27.27 4.16 26.93
CA ASN A 362 26.45 3.24 26.13
C ASN A 362 25.86 2.09 26.98
N THR A 363 24.60 2.23 27.35
CA THR A 363 23.81 1.18 28.02
C THR A 363 23.07 0.27 27.03
N GLY A 364 23.29 0.47 25.73
CA GLY A 364 22.52 -0.16 24.66
C GLY A 364 21.09 0.38 24.55
N ILE A 365 20.38 -0.04 23.49
CA ILE A 365 19.00 0.41 23.25
C ILE A 365 18.04 -0.02 24.36
N CYS A 366 18.19 -1.25 24.86
CA CYS A 366 17.36 -1.77 25.96
C CYS A 366 17.60 -1.00 27.27
N GLY A 367 18.87 -0.65 27.57
CA GLY A 367 19.20 0.15 28.74
C GLY A 367 18.65 1.58 28.64
N GLY A 368 18.69 2.17 27.46
CA GLY A 368 18.07 3.48 27.21
C GLY A 368 16.56 3.47 27.38
N ARG A 369 15.87 2.45 26.87
CA ARG A 369 14.42 2.26 27.05
C ARG A 369 14.06 2.03 28.51
N GLN A 370 14.86 1.24 29.25
CA GLN A 370 14.66 1.02 30.68
C GLN A 370 14.84 2.33 31.48
N ALA A 371 15.84 3.13 31.13
CA ALA A 371 16.05 4.42 31.78
C ALA A 371 14.87 5.39 31.57
N ALA A 372 14.25 5.37 30.37
CA ALA A 372 13.03 6.12 30.10
C ALA A 372 11.87 5.65 30.98
N ALA A 373 11.64 4.34 31.07
CA ALA A 373 10.61 3.75 31.91
C ALA A 373 10.82 4.07 33.39
N ASP A 374 12.05 3.89 33.91
CA ASP A 374 12.39 4.17 35.31
C ASP A 374 12.24 5.68 35.66
N HIS A 375 12.45 6.57 34.69
CA HIS A 375 12.20 8.00 34.89
C HIS A 375 10.71 8.30 34.84
N PHE A 376 9.98 7.69 33.93
CA PHE A 376 8.53 7.84 33.81
C PHE A 376 7.82 7.37 35.08
N ASP A 377 8.16 6.21 35.63
CA ASP A 377 7.58 5.65 36.85
C ASP A 377 7.73 6.59 38.09
N LYS A 378 8.71 7.47 38.06
CA LYS A 378 8.96 8.46 39.12
C LYS A 378 8.33 9.81 38.86
N SER A 379 7.77 9.99 37.66
CA SER A 379 7.10 11.24 37.25
C SER A 379 5.62 11.23 37.65
N ASP A 380 4.97 12.36 37.47
CA ASP A 380 3.53 12.53 37.63
C ASP A 380 2.79 12.51 36.26
N ALA A 381 3.42 11.97 35.23
CA ALA A 381 2.84 11.86 33.91
C ALA A 381 1.97 10.60 33.79
N ASP A 382 0.88 10.72 33.04
CA ASP A 382 -0.08 9.66 32.78
C ASP A 382 0.33 8.76 31.61
N PHE A 383 1.05 9.35 30.62
CA PHE A 383 1.48 8.67 29.39
C PHE A 383 2.93 8.96 29.05
N MET A 384 3.58 7.95 28.47
CA MET A 384 4.93 8.03 27.93
C MET A 384 4.95 7.76 26.44
N PHE A 385 5.56 8.66 25.67
CA PHE A 385 5.98 8.42 24.29
C PHE A 385 7.48 8.22 24.24
N PHE A 386 7.93 7.25 23.46
CA PHE A 386 9.35 6.96 23.29
C PHE A 386 9.73 7.00 21.80
N PHE A 387 10.78 7.74 21.50
CA PHE A 387 11.35 7.88 20.15
C PHE A 387 12.84 7.59 20.16
N GLU A 388 13.32 7.04 19.04
CA GLU A 388 14.75 6.93 18.75
C GLU A 388 15.17 8.11 17.86
N ASP A 389 16.47 8.42 17.84
CA ASP A 389 17.00 9.62 17.17
C ASP A 389 16.96 9.56 15.63
N ASP A 390 16.61 8.39 15.05
CA ASP A 390 16.49 8.18 13.61
C ASP A 390 15.04 8.17 13.09
N MET A 391 14.07 8.53 13.93
CA MET A 391 12.66 8.58 13.56
C MET A 391 12.28 9.95 13.00
N THR A 392 11.43 9.96 11.98
CA THR A 392 10.89 11.18 11.39
C THR A 392 9.37 11.17 11.36
N SER A 393 8.77 12.37 11.28
CA SER A 393 7.33 12.55 11.17
C SER A 393 7.01 13.26 9.85
N ASN A 394 6.10 12.70 9.06
CA ASN A 394 5.61 13.39 7.87
C ASN A 394 4.57 14.43 8.27
N PRO A 395 4.75 15.72 7.89
CA PRO A 395 3.72 16.72 8.03
C PRO A 395 2.57 16.47 7.01
N PRO A 396 1.42 17.16 7.13
CA PRO A 396 0.26 16.95 6.27
C PRO A 396 0.56 16.99 4.77
N GLU A 397 1.42 17.91 4.34
CA GLU A 397 1.81 18.10 2.94
C GLU A 397 2.69 16.95 2.38
N LEU A 398 3.26 16.13 3.26
CA LEU A 398 4.03 14.93 2.92
C LEU A 398 3.31 13.65 3.28
N GLU A 399 2.03 13.72 3.63
CA GLU A 399 1.22 12.55 3.97
C GLU A 399 1.26 11.52 2.83
N GLY A 400 1.52 10.27 3.20
CA GLY A 400 1.63 9.17 2.26
C GLY A 400 2.96 9.06 1.53
N GLN A 401 3.88 10.03 1.66
CA GLN A 401 5.23 9.89 1.12
C GLN A 401 6.06 8.92 1.96
N PHE A 402 6.98 8.23 1.30
CA PHE A 402 7.88 7.30 1.98
C PHE A 402 8.73 8.02 3.03
N CYS A 403 8.68 7.52 4.25
CA CYS A 403 9.51 7.91 5.36
C CYS A 403 10.23 6.64 5.83
N ARG A 404 11.56 6.62 5.78
CA ARG A 404 12.33 5.39 6.05
C ARG A 404 12.10 4.88 7.48
N ASN A 405 12.19 5.78 8.45
CA ASN A 405 11.96 5.47 9.86
C ASN A 405 11.02 6.54 10.42
N GLY A 406 9.72 6.25 10.52
CA GLY A 406 8.80 7.23 11.08
C GLY A 406 7.34 7.05 10.67
N LEU A 407 6.52 8.02 11.02
CA LEU A 407 5.10 8.02 10.72
C LEU A 407 4.86 8.49 9.28
N ARG A 408 4.34 7.61 8.42
CA ARG A 408 3.99 7.93 7.03
C ARG A 408 2.75 8.81 6.93
N LYS A 409 1.83 8.65 7.88
CA LYS A 409 0.59 9.42 7.91
C LYS A 409 0.70 10.53 8.93
N TYR A 410 0.24 11.70 8.54
CA TYR A 410 -0.05 12.75 9.50
C TYR A 410 -1.26 12.33 10.34
N ILE A 411 -1.08 12.30 11.65
CA ILE A 411 -2.18 12.06 12.60
C ILE A 411 -2.43 13.38 13.32
N PRO A 412 -3.50 14.11 12.95
CA PRO A 412 -3.85 15.33 13.67
C PRO A 412 -4.18 14.98 15.12
N ASN A 413 -3.76 15.82 16.05
CA ASN A 413 -3.95 15.60 17.48
C ASN A 413 -3.43 14.21 17.94
N LEU A 414 -2.21 13.84 17.54
CA LEU A 414 -1.63 12.51 17.77
C LEU A 414 -1.77 12.05 19.23
N TYR A 415 -1.36 12.88 20.19
CA TYR A 415 -1.38 12.51 21.60
C TYR A 415 -2.79 12.20 22.08
N ASN A 416 -3.76 13.06 21.74
CA ASN A 416 -5.17 12.85 22.10
C ASN A 416 -5.72 11.56 21.47
N THR A 417 -5.43 11.33 20.21
CA THR A 417 -5.86 10.12 19.49
C THR A 417 -5.30 8.86 20.16
N VAL A 418 -4.01 8.88 20.50
CA VAL A 418 -3.35 7.74 21.17
C VAL A 418 -3.92 7.54 22.58
N HIS A 419 -4.04 8.60 23.38
CA HIS A 419 -4.61 8.52 24.74
C HIS A 419 -6.01 7.93 24.73
N LYS A 420 -6.86 8.39 23.79
CA LYS A 420 -8.22 7.85 23.67
C LYS A 420 -8.19 6.37 23.35
N ILE A 421 -7.41 5.94 22.35
CA ILE A 421 -7.32 4.53 21.95
C ILE A 421 -6.86 3.69 23.13
N MET A 422 -5.83 4.13 23.87
CA MET A 422 -5.30 3.39 25.02
C MET A 422 -6.34 3.28 26.13
N LEU A 423 -7.03 4.36 26.47
CA LEU A 423 -8.03 4.38 27.53
C LEU A 423 -9.31 3.61 27.14
N GLU A 424 -9.82 3.77 25.93
CA GLU A 424 -11.04 3.08 25.48
C GLU A 424 -10.83 1.58 25.26
N LYS A 425 -9.63 1.17 24.90
CA LYS A 425 -9.29 -0.23 24.65
C LYS A 425 -8.58 -0.90 25.81
N ASP A 426 -8.30 -0.16 26.89
CA ASP A 426 -7.56 -0.63 28.07
C ASP A 426 -6.19 -1.22 27.69
N PHE A 427 -5.45 -0.46 26.84
CA PHE A 427 -4.12 -0.86 26.40
C PHE A 427 -3.04 -0.24 27.28
N ASP A 428 -2.19 -1.07 27.85
CA ASP A 428 -0.97 -0.62 28.58
C ASP A 428 0.14 -0.17 27.61
N PHE A 429 0.09 -0.63 26.33
CA PHE A 429 1.12 -0.36 25.34
C PHE A 429 0.52 -0.25 23.94
N LEU A 430 0.91 0.81 23.20
CA LEU A 430 0.56 0.99 21.78
C LEU A 430 1.83 1.26 20.99
N LYS A 431 2.15 0.40 20.02
CA LYS A 431 3.20 0.66 19.05
C LYS A 431 2.60 1.42 17.86
N LEU A 432 3.06 2.65 17.63
CA LEU A 432 2.78 3.36 16.39
C LEU A 432 3.50 2.65 15.24
N SER A 433 2.79 2.39 14.15
CA SER A 433 3.36 1.69 13.01
C SER A 433 4.39 2.56 12.31
N PHE A 434 5.64 2.13 12.34
CA PHE A 434 6.71 2.69 11.52
C PHE A 434 6.87 1.81 10.29
N THR A 435 7.12 2.42 9.15
CA THR A 435 7.50 1.67 7.95
C THR A 435 8.99 1.37 8.02
N GLU A 436 9.34 0.10 8.14
CA GLU A 436 10.68 -0.36 7.82
C GLU A 436 10.92 -0.31 6.31
#